data_2b80479f55fc0a4d1fdb06ecd1880401
#
_entry.id   2b80479f55fc0a4d1fdb06ecd1880401
#
_cell.length_a   1.000
_cell.length_b   1.000
_cell.length_c   1.000
_cell.angle_alpha   90.00
_cell.angle_beta   90.00
_cell.angle_gamma   90.00
#
_symmetry.space_group_name_H-M   'P 1'
#
loop_
_entity.id
_entity.type
_entity.pdbx_description
1 polymer ?
#
loop_
_entity_poly.entity_id
_entity_poly.type
_entity_poly.pdbx_seq_one_letter_code
_entity_poly.pdbx_strand_id
1 'polypeptide(L)'
;IASIHANSSVETISRLIDLQADPFLISSTLKLIMAQRLVLNYCKYCNSKGCKKCNFTKYYDRSSIAEVLKIDEKISSLIFKKADINQFKEYLESVNFKTLLDNGKQKVALNMTSMDEVYKVVSY
;
A
#
# COMPACT_ATOMS: atom_id res chain seq x y z
N ILE A 1 -5.73 10.55 -14.23
CA ILE A 1 -5.93 9.68 -13.07
C ILE A 1 -6.69 8.43 -13.51
N ALA A 2 -6.21 7.27 -13.09
CA ALA A 2 -6.87 5.99 -13.35
C ALA A 2 -6.75 5.11 -12.11
N SER A 3 -7.65 4.14 -11.96
CA SER A 3 -7.59 3.13 -10.91
C SER A 3 -7.31 1.76 -11.52
N ILE A 4 -6.58 0.93 -10.78
CA ILE A 4 -6.22 -0.41 -11.22
C ILE A 4 -6.24 -1.37 -10.03
N HIS A 5 -6.53 -2.63 -10.29
CA HIS A 5 -6.58 -3.67 -9.25
C HIS A 5 -5.19 -4.28 -9.06
N ALA A 6 -4.54 -3.94 -7.95
CA ALA A 6 -3.23 -4.45 -7.58
C ALA A 6 -3.04 -4.40 -6.06
N ASN A 7 -2.13 -5.22 -5.52
CA ASN A 7 -1.92 -5.33 -4.08
C ASN A 7 -0.92 -4.30 -3.55
N SER A 8 -0.06 -3.76 -4.40
CA SER A 8 0.94 -2.77 -4.04
C SER A 8 1.23 -1.83 -5.19
N SER A 9 1.97 -0.76 -4.92
CA SER A 9 2.40 0.18 -5.97
C SER A 9 3.31 -0.49 -7.00
N VAL A 10 4.21 -1.38 -6.57
CA VAL A 10 5.10 -2.11 -7.48
C VAL A 10 4.31 -3.08 -8.37
N GLU A 11 3.37 -3.81 -7.79
CA GLU A 11 2.50 -4.72 -8.56
C GLU A 11 1.65 -3.97 -9.59
N THR A 12 1.31 -2.72 -9.32
CA THR A 12 0.61 -1.86 -10.29
C THR A 12 1.41 -1.72 -11.58
N ILE A 13 2.72 -1.53 -11.48
CA ILE A 13 3.61 -1.44 -12.64
C ILE A 13 3.56 -2.74 -13.44
N SER A 14 3.73 -3.88 -12.78
CA SER A 14 3.65 -5.20 -13.43
C SER A 14 2.29 -5.39 -14.09
N ARG A 15 1.21 -5.00 -13.42
CA ARG A 15 -0.13 -5.11 -13.95
C ARG A 15 -0.36 -4.27 -15.21
N LEU A 16 0.19 -3.05 -15.24
CA LEU A 16 0.13 -2.21 -16.44
C LEU A 16 0.85 -2.84 -17.62
N ILE A 17 2.00 -3.45 -17.38
CA ILE A 17 2.77 -4.16 -18.41
C ILE A 17 1.98 -5.40 -18.90
N ASP A 18 1.39 -6.17 -17.99
CA ASP A 18 0.57 -7.33 -18.31
C ASP A 18 -0.66 -6.97 -19.15
N LEU A 19 -1.20 -5.78 -18.94
CA LEU A 19 -2.31 -5.23 -19.74
C LEU A 19 -1.84 -4.67 -21.08
N GLN A 20 -0.61 -4.97 -21.49
CA GLN A 20 -0.01 -4.55 -22.74
C GLN A 20 0.17 -3.04 -22.91
N ALA A 21 0.23 -2.31 -21.80
CA ALA A 21 0.59 -0.90 -21.84
C ALA A 21 2.06 -0.77 -22.29
N ASP A 22 2.32 0.21 -23.16
CA ASP A 22 3.66 0.41 -23.70
C ASP A 22 4.61 0.89 -22.58
N PRO A 23 5.69 0.14 -22.26
CA PRO A 23 6.63 0.54 -21.22
C PRO A 23 7.27 1.93 -21.46
N PHE A 24 7.48 2.31 -22.69
CA PHE A 24 8.01 3.64 -23.02
C PHE A 24 7.01 4.74 -22.59
N LEU A 25 5.74 4.57 -22.92
CA LEU A 25 4.69 5.53 -22.53
C LEU A 25 4.51 5.56 -21.02
N ILE A 26 4.51 4.41 -20.35
CA ILE A 26 4.40 4.34 -18.88
C ILE A 26 5.59 5.10 -18.25
N SER A 27 6.81 4.79 -18.67
CA SER A 27 8.02 5.39 -18.09
C SER A 27 8.10 6.91 -18.27
N SER A 28 7.52 7.42 -19.35
CA SER A 28 7.56 8.86 -19.66
C SER A 28 6.39 9.66 -19.07
N THR A 29 5.24 9.01 -18.83
CA THR A 29 4.01 9.71 -18.42
C THR A 29 3.60 9.46 -16.98
N LEU A 30 3.88 8.27 -16.44
CA LEU A 30 3.49 7.93 -15.07
C LEU A 30 4.32 8.74 -14.07
N LYS A 31 3.66 9.41 -13.13
CA LYS A 31 4.30 10.29 -12.15
C LYS A 31 4.22 9.76 -10.73
N LEU A 32 3.12 9.09 -10.41
CA LEU A 32 2.86 8.66 -9.04
C LEU A 32 1.89 7.49 -9.02
N ILE A 33 2.15 6.54 -8.15
CA ILE A 33 1.24 5.44 -7.85
C ILE A 33 0.90 5.49 -6.36
N MET A 34 -0.38 5.40 -6.04
CA MET A 34 -0.84 5.28 -4.66
C MET A 34 -1.58 3.96 -4.48
N ALA A 35 -1.15 3.17 -3.53
CA ALA A 35 -1.89 2.00 -3.07
C ALA A 35 -2.49 2.30 -1.70
N GLN A 36 -3.74 1.95 -1.48
CA GLN A 36 -4.48 2.27 -0.27
C GLN A 36 -5.32 1.09 0.20
N ARG A 37 -5.41 0.90 1.51
CA ARG A 37 -6.27 -0.10 2.15
C ARG A 37 -6.95 0.52 3.36
N LEU A 38 -8.11 -0.01 3.72
CA LEU A 38 -8.83 0.38 4.93
C LEU A 38 -8.59 -0.66 6.01
N VAL A 39 -8.31 -0.19 7.23
CA VAL A 39 -8.17 -1.02 8.42
C VAL A 39 -9.20 -0.61 9.46
N LEU A 40 -9.67 -1.56 10.26
CA LEU A 40 -10.57 -1.28 11.38
C LEU A 40 -9.79 -0.63 12.51
N ASN A 41 -10.35 0.44 13.07
CA ASN A 41 -9.77 1.11 14.22
C ASN A 41 -10.29 0.48 15.51
N TYR A 42 -9.48 0.50 16.56
CA TYR A 42 -9.95 0.17 17.90
C TYR A 42 -11.10 1.09 18.32
N CYS A 43 -12.07 0.51 18.98
CA CYS A 43 -13.21 1.28 19.49
C CYS A 43 -12.75 2.21 20.63
N LYS A 44 -12.87 3.49 20.38
CA LYS A 44 -12.53 4.53 21.36
C LYS A 44 -13.57 4.71 22.47
N TYR A 45 -14.78 4.19 22.29
CA TYR A 45 -15.86 4.30 23.28
C TYR A 45 -15.69 3.31 24.43
N CYS A 46 -14.97 2.21 24.23
CA CYS A 46 -14.73 1.18 25.24
C CYS A 46 -13.27 0.84 25.44
N ASN A 47 -12.34 1.60 24.84
CA ASN A 47 -10.91 1.31 24.85
C ASN A 47 -10.59 -0.14 24.46
N SER A 48 -11.21 -0.63 23.41
CA SER A 48 -11.05 -1.99 22.86
C SER A 48 -11.48 -3.12 23.79
N LYS A 49 -12.31 -2.84 24.79
CA LYS A 49 -12.82 -3.86 25.74
C LYS A 49 -14.08 -4.56 25.22
N GLY A 50 -14.81 -3.91 24.33
CA GLY A 50 -16.09 -4.36 23.80
C GLY A 50 -17.26 -3.59 24.45
N CYS A 51 -18.14 -3.03 23.62
CA CYS A 51 -19.32 -2.31 24.06
C CYS A 51 -20.43 -2.43 23.00
N LYS A 52 -21.63 -1.95 23.33
CA LYS A 52 -22.75 -1.95 22.38
C LYS A 52 -22.46 -1.13 21.12
N LYS A 53 -21.70 -0.03 21.25
CA LYS A 53 -21.35 0.85 20.12
C LYS A 53 -20.58 0.12 19.03
N CYS A 54 -19.65 -0.75 19.40
CA CYS A 54 -18.88 -1.56 18.48
C CYS A 54 -19.45 -2.98 18.31
N ASN A 55 -20.63 -3.28 18.82
CA ASN A 55 -21.24 -4.61 18.83
C ASN A 55 -20.30 -5.66 19.45
N PHE A 56 -19.57 -5.30 20.49
CA PHE A 56 -18.62 -6.14 21.22
C PHE A 56 -17.48 -6.68 20.33
N THR A 57 -17.24 -6.07 19.17
CA THR A 57 -16.14 -6.46 18.25
C THR A 57 -14.80 -5.89 18.66
N LYS A 58 -14.76 -4.89 19.54
CA LYS A 58 -13.59 -4.10 19.96
C LYS A 58 -13.13 -3.09 18.91
N TYR A 59 -13.72 -3.10 17.73
CA TYR A 59 -13.39 -2.19 16.63
C TYR A 59 -14.59 -1.33 16.25
N TYR A 60 -14.33 -0.07 15.98
CA TYR A 60 -15.33 0.88 15.53
C TYR A 60 -14.69 1.88 14.60
N ASP A 61 -15.32 2.07 13.42
CA ASP A 61 -14.81 2.93 12.39
C ASP A 61 -13.56 2.37 11.68
N ARG A 62 -13.13 3.05 10.63
CA ARG A 62 -12.01 2.64 9.78
C ARG A 62 -11.11 3.83 9.49
N SER A 63 -9.85 3.54 9.21
CA SER A 63 -8.92 4.51 8.66
C SER A 63 -8.12 3.88 7.53
N SER A 64 -7.49 4.71 6.71
CA SER A 64 -6.69 4.23 5.60
C SER A 64 -5.23 4.07 5.98
N ILE A 65 -4.60 3.07 5.39
CA ILE A 65 -3.16 3.00 5.24
C ILE A 65 -2.84 3.12 3.75
N ALA A 66 -1.77 3.80 3.43
CA ALA A 66 -1.40 4.04 2.04
C ALA A 66 0.11 3.93 1.86
N GLU A 67 0.52 3.55 0.65
CA GLU A 67 1.89 3.75 0.19
C GLU A 67 1.86 4.62 -1.06
N VAL A 68 2.81 5.51 -1.21
CA VAL A 68 2.89 6.44 -2.33
C VAL A 68 4.24 6.27 -3.00
N LEU A 69 4.23 5.74 -4.21
CA LEU A 69 5.43 5.58 -5.02
C LEU A 69 5.53 6.72 -6.03
N LYS A 70 6.49 7.60 -5.82
CA LYS A 70 6.85 8.63 -6.79
C LYS A 70 7.75 8.00 -7.85
N ILE A 71 7.42 8.22 -9.11
CA ILE A 71 8.20 7.68 -10.23
C ILE A 71 9.38 8.61 -10.49
N ASP A 72 10.56 8.23 -9.98
CA ASP A 72 11.82 8.91 -10.24
C ASP A 72 12.53 8.35 -11.48
N GLU A 73 13.71 8.88 -11.80
CA GLU A 73 14.47 8.44 -12.97
C GLU A 73 14.85 6.96 -12.90
N LYS A 74 15.18 6.45 -11.71
CA LYS A 74 15.56 5.04 -11.53
C LYS A 74 14.35 4.12 -11.75
N ILE A 75 13.19 4.45 -11.19
CA ILE A 75 11.96 3.69 -11.41
C ILE A 75 11.55 3.75 -12.88
N SER A 76 11.61 4.92 -13.50
CA SER A 76 11.35 5.09 -14.93
C SER A 76 12.25 4.19 -15.80
N SER A 77 13.55 4.15 -15.49
CA SER A 77 14.50 3.28 -16.16
C SER A 77 14.16 1.80 -16.00
N LEU A 78 13.79 1.38 -14.78
CA LEU A 78 13.39 0.00 -14.52
C LEU A 78 12.10 -0.38 -15.28
N ILE A 79 11.15 0.53 -15.38
CA ILE A 79 9.92 0.32 -16.18
C ILE A 79 10.28 0.14 -17.65
N PHE A 80 11.09 1.04 -18.19
CA PHE A 80 11.50 1.00 -19.60
C PHE A 80 12.21 -0.31 -19.96
N LYS A 81 13.07 -0.81 -19.06
CA LYS A 81 13.82 -2.07 -19.22
C LYS A 81 12.98 -3.31 -18.97
N LYS A 82 11.72 -3.17 -18.56
CA LYS A 82 10.85 -4.29 -18.13
C LYS A 82 11.51 -5.12 -17.03
N ALA A 83 12.12 -4.45 -16.06
CA ALA A 83 12.76 -5.09 -14.93
C ALA A 83 11.77 -5.96 -14.15
N ASP A 84 12.25 -7.02 -13.52
CA ASP A 84 11.40 -7.85 -12.67
C ASP A 84 11.07 -7.15 -11.34
N ILE A 85 10.08 -7.69 -10.65
CA ILE A 85 9.59 -7.10 -9.40
C ILE A 85 10.67 -7.03 -8.31
N ASN A 86 11.63 -7.95 -8.31
CA ASN A 86 12.70 -7.97 -7.31
C ASN A 86 13.66 -6.79 -7.48
N GLN A 87 13.95 -6.38 -8.71
CA GLN A 87 14.78 -5.22 -8.98
C GLN A 87 14.14 -3.93 -8.47
N PHE A 88 12.81 -3.79 -8.60
CA PHE A 88 12.07 -2.68 -8.01
C PHE A 88 12.14 -2.70 -6.48
N LYS A 89 11.93 -3.87 -5.88
CA LYS A 89 11.98 -4.03 -4.42
C LYS A 89 13.36 -3.71 -3.86
N GLU A 90 14.43 -4.21 -4.48
CA GLU A 90 15.81 -3.91 -4.07
C GLU A 90 16.09 -2.41 -4.09
N TYR A 91 15.71 -1.73 -5.15
CA TYR A 91 15.88 -0.28 -5.23
C TYR A 91 15.08 0.45 -4.14
N LEU A 92 13.82 0.09 -3.95
CA LEU A 92 12.95 0.73 -2.95
C LEU A 92 13.46 0.50 -1.53
N GLU A 93 14.00 -0.67 -1.22
CA GLU A 93 14.65 -0.93 0.06
C GLU A 93 15.89 -0.03 0.24
N SER A 94 16.68 0.17 -0.81
CA SER A 94 17.88 1.01 -0.75
C SER A 94 17.58 2.48 -0.44
N VAL A 95 16.39 2.97 -0.77
CA VAL A 95 15.95 4.36 -0.52
C VAL A 95 14.98 4.46 0.66
N ASN A 96 14.83 3.40 1.45
CA ASN A 96 13.92 3.34 2.61
C ASN A 96 12.47 3.68 2.28
N PHE A 97 11.96 3.14 1.18
CA PHE A 97 10.57 3.31 0.80
C PHE A 97 9.62 2.73 1.85
N LYS A 98 8.59 3.49 2.22
CA LYS A 98 7.59 3.08 3.19
C LYS A 98 6.43 2.35 2.51
N THR A 99 6.34 1.04 2.73
CA THR A 99 5.30 0.19 2.17
C THR A 99 3.97 0.31 2.91
N LEU A 100 2.91 -0.28 2.37
CA LEU A 100 1.63 -0.43 3.09
C LEU A 100 1.82 -1.08 4.46
N LEU A 101 2.65 -2.12 4.54
CA LEU A 101 2.92 -2.82 5.79
C LEU A 101 3.62 -1.89 6.80
N ASP A 102 4.61 -1.12 6.37
CA ASP A 102 5.31 -0.17 7.23
C ASP A 102 4.35 0.88 7.79
N ASN A 103 3.48 1.42 6.96
CA ASN A 103 2.47 2.40 7.38
C ASN A 103 1.39 1.78 8.26
N GLY A 104 1.04 0.53 8.02
CA GLY A 104 0.18 -0.26 8.90
C GLY A 104 0.80 -0.46 10.28
N LYS A 105 2.07 -0.85 10.34
CA LYS A 105 2.81 -1.00 11.60
C LYS A 105 2.89 0.30 12.38
N GLN A 106 3.01 1.43 11.69
CA GLN A 106 3.00 2.73 12.34
C GLN A 106 1.66 3.00 13.05
N LYS A 107 0.53 2.67 12.42
CA LYS A 107 -0.79 2.79 13.06
C LYS A 107 -0.94 1.86 14.26
N VAL A 108 -0.39 0.66 14.20
CA VAL A 108 -0.36 -0.26 15.34
C VAL A 108 0.44 0.35 16.49
N ALA A 109 1.61 0.93 16.21
CA ALA A 109 2.43 1.62 17.20
C ALA A 109 1.71 2.81 17.84
N LEU A 110 0.85 3.50 17.11
CA LEU A 110 -0.01 4.57 17.60
C LEU A 110 -1.28 4.06 18.33
N ASN A 111 -1.40 2.76 18.51
CA ASN A 111 -2.53 2.11 19.17
C ASN A 111 -3.90 2.40 18.51
N MET A 112 -3.89 2.54 17.20
CA MET A 112 -5.10 2.82 16.41
C MET A 112 -5.77 1.55 15.89
N THR A 113 -5.00 0.50 15.67
CA THR A 113 -5.46 -0.79 15.12
C THR A 113 -4.56 -1.92 15.61
N SER A 114 -4.85 -3.15 15.22
CA SER A 114 -4.02 -4.32 15.54
C SER A 114 -3.23 -4.80 14.32
N MET A 115 -2.16 -5.57 14.58
CA MET A 115 -1.41 -6.22 13.49
C MET A 115 -2.29 -7.19 12.71
N ASP A 116 -3.21 -7.88 13.37
CA ASP A 116 -4.13 -8.80 12.71
C ASP A 116 -4.97 -8.08 11.65
N GLU A 117 -5.47 -6.88 11.97
CA GLU A 117 -6.23 -6.07 11.02
C GLU A 117 -5.37 -5.61 9.83
N VAL A 118 -4.10 -5.25 10.09
CA VAL A 118 -3.17 -4.88 9.03
C VAL A 118 -2.90 -6.08 8.11
N TYR A 119 -2.62 -7.25 8.66
CA TYR A 119 -2.35 -8.46 7.88
C TYR A 119 -3.55 -8.93 7.05
N LYS A 120 -4.78 -8.63 7.44
CA LYS A 120 -5.96 -8.95 6.64
C LYS A 120 -6.02 -8.19 5.32
N VAL A 121 -5.43 -7.00 5.25
CA VAL A 121 -5.56 -6.11 4.09
C VAL A 121 -4.25 -5.91 3.32
N VAL A 122 -3.13 -6.31 3.89
CA VAL A 122 -1.81 -6.21 3.24
C VAL A 122 -1.36 -7.58 2.80
N SER A 123 -1.12 -7.73 1.49
CA SER A 123 -0.54 -8.94 0.90
C SER A 123 0.98 -8.82 0.84
N TYR A 124 1.66 -9.96 0.91
CA TYR A 124 3.12 -10.05 0.81
C TYR A 124 3.56 -10.43 -0.60
#